data_654658d91c15db119b5a326b579dcf1c
#
_entry.id   654658d91c15db119b5a326b579dcf1c
#
_cell.length_a   1.000
_cell.length_b   1.000
_cell.length_c   1.000
_cell.angle_alpha   90.00
_cell.angle_beta   90.00
_cell.angle_gamma   90.00
#
_symmetry.space_group_name_H-M   'P 1'
#
loop_
_entity.id
_entity.type
_entity.pdbx_description
1 polymer ?
#
loop_
_entity_poly.entity_id
_entity_poly.type
_entity_poly.pdbx_seq_one_letter_code
_entity_poly.pdbx_strand_id
1 'polypeptide(L)'
;GFVKINPNSKIPALLDRSGPTPIRVFETGAILLYLAEKFGELVPTEPAARAECLSWLFWQMGSTPYVGGGFGHFYAYAPIKIEYAIDRFAMETKRLLDVLDRRLGESQYVAGPAYTIADIAIFPWYGGLAKFNQYGAAEFLAVQEYKNVQRWADQLLERPAVRRGRMVNRLSGEPSSQLHERHDASDFETKTEDKLAAAAS
;
A
#
# COMPACT_ATOMS: atom_id res chain seq x y z
N GLY A 1 -14.90 -12.84 19.06
CA GLY A 1 -14.49 -11.56 18.52
C GLY A 1 -13.49 -11.71 17.36
N PHE A 2 -12.84 -10.63 17.01
CA PHE A 2 -11.96 -10.50 15.85
C PHE A 2 -10.83 -11.54 15.79
N VAL A 3 -10.30 -11.99 16.94
CA VAL A 3 -9.29 -13.04 17.03
C VAL A 3 -9.72 -14.37 16.36
N LYS A 4 -11.03 -14.62 16.25
CA LYS A 4 -11.55 -15.80 15.53
C LYS A 4 -11.34 -15.66 14.01
N ILE A 5 -11.27 -14.44 13.50
CA ILE A 5 -11.02 -14.14 12.08
C ILE A 5 -9.52 -14.04 11.84
N ASN A 6 -8.81 -13.31 12.66
CA ASN A 6 -7.35 -13.22 12.59
C ASN A 6 -6.72 -13.53 13.96
N PRO A 7 -6.00 -14.66 14.11
CA PRO A 7 -5.38 -15.03 15.37
C PRO A 7 -4.29 -14.05 15.83
N ASN A 8 -3.69 -13.28 14.89
CA ASN A 8 -2.75 -12.21 15.19
C ASN A 8 -3.43 -10.94 15.76
N SER A 9 -4.76 -10.87 15.73
CA SER A 9 -5.56 -9.73 16.22
C SER A 9 -5.20 -8.38 15.57
N LYS A 10 -4.74 -8.41 14.33
CA LYS A 10 -4.38 -7.24 13.52
C LYS A 10 -5.23 -7.16 12.26
N ILE A 11 -5.54 -5.96 11.82
CA ILE A 11 -6.10 -5.70 10.50
C ILE A 11 -4.96 -5.70 9.45
N PRO A 12 -5.26 -6.05 8.18
CA PRO A 12 -6.56 -6.45 7.66
C PRO A 12 -6.92 -7.93 7.90
N ALA A 13 -8.21 -8.24 7.79
CA ALA A 13 -8.73 -9.59 7.72
C ALA A 13 -9.95 -9.62 6.77
N LEU A 14 -10.09 -10.69 6.01
CA LEU A 14 -11.16 -10.90 5.04
C LEU A 14 -11.92 -12.17 5.39
N LEU A 15 -13.25 -12.10 5.34
CA LEU A 15 -14.14 -13.26 5.35
C LEU A 15 -14.95 -13.26 4.04
N ASP A 16 -14.55 -14.09 3.10
CA ASP A 16 -15.26 -14.26 1.84
C ASP A 16 -16.46 -15.20 2.03
N ARG A 17 -17.66 -14.69 1.75
CA ARG A 17 -18.92 -15.42 1.86
C ARG A 17 -19.60 -15.64 0.51
N SER A 18 -18.92 -15.44 -0.59
CA SER A 18 -19.48 -15.59 -1.94
C SER A 18 -19.67 -17.05 -2.37
N GLY A 19 -19.01 -17.98 -1.70
CA GLY A 19 -19.14 -19.41 -1.92
C GLY A 19 -20.01 -20.12 -0.87
N PRO A 20 -20.25 -21.43 -1.03
CA PRO A 20 -21.06 -22.20 -0.09
C PRO A 20 -20.43 -22.34 1.30
N THR A 21 -19.10 -22.27 1.37
CA THR A 21 -18.35 -22.30 2.63
C THR A 21 -17.53 -21.01 2.72
N PRO A 22 -17.68 -20.24 3.82
CA PRO A 22 -16.90 -19.02 4.01
C PRO A 22 -15.39 -19.30 4.08
N ILE A 23 -14.62 -18.48 3.37
CA ILE A 23 -13.16 -18.55 3.36
C ILE A 23 -12.60 -17.39 4.18
N ARG A 24 -11.79 -17.70 5.17
CA ARG A 24 -11.09 -16.74 6.00
C ARG A 24 -9.69 -16.51 5.48
N VAL A 25 -9.33 -15.24 5.24
CA VAL A 25 -7.96 -14.85 4.85
C VAL A 25 -7.51 -13.69 5.74
N PHE A 26 -6.28 -13.73 6.21
CA PHE A 26 -5.65 -12.63 6.94
C PHE A 26 -4.21 -12.45 6.43
N GLU A 27 -3.53 -11.37 6.80
CA GLU A 27 -2.31 -10.82 6.23
C GLU A 27 -2.53 -10.16 4.87
N THR A 28 -2.02 -8.94 4.72
CA THR A 28 -2.21 -8.12 3.50
C THR A 28 -1.78 -8.86 2.23
N GLY A 29 -0.60 -9.50 2.25
CA GLY A 29 -0.09 -10.23 1.09
C GLY A 29 -0.97 -11.41 0.69
N ALA A 30 -1.46 -12.17 1.69
CA ALA A 30 -2.36 -13.30 1.45
C ALA A 30 -3.71 -12.85 0.91
N ILE A 31 -4.25 -11.74 1.43
CA ILE A 31 -5.53 -11.17 0.96
C ILE A 31 -5.39 -10.69 -0.50
N LEU A 32 -4.31 -9.96 -0.81
CA LEU A 32 -4.07 -9.49 -2.18
C LEU A 32 -3.93 -10.64 -3.16
N LEU A 33 -3.15 -11.67 -2.81
CA LEU A 33 -2.98 -12.85 -3.66
C LEU A 33 -4.30 -13.60 -3.84
N TYR A 34 -5.02 -13.85 -2.75
CA TYR A 34 -6.33 -14.52 -2.80
C TYR A 34 -7.32 -13.80 -3.72
N LEU A 35 -7.42 -12.48 -3.61
CA LEU A 35 -8.32 -11.69 -4.45
C LEU A 35 -7.88 -11.67 -5.90
N ALA A 36 -6.57 -11.52 -6.16
CA ALA A 36 -6.03 -11.56 -7.52
C ALA A 36 -6.29 -12.90 -8.23
N GLU A 37 -6.12 -14.02 -7.53
CA GLU A 37 -6.41 -15.35 -8.04
C GLU A 37 -7.92 -15.57 -8.25
N LYS A 38 -8.73 -15.11 -7.30
CA LYS A 38 -10.19 -15.24 -7.37
C LYS A 38 -10.78 -14.51 -8.57
N PHE A 39 -10.26 -13.33 -8.90
CA PHE A 39 -10.75 -12.53 -10.02
C PHE A 39 -9.93 -12.72 -11.32
N GLY A 40 -8.81 -13.41 -11.27
CA GLY A 40 -7.96 -13.68 -12.43
C GLY A 40 -7.21 -12.45 -12.94
N GLU A 41 -6.94 -11.46 -12.06
CA GLU A 41 -6.33 -10.19 -12.44
C GLU A 41 -5.19 -9.80 -11.49
N LEU A 42 -4.31 -8.90 -11.93
CA LEU A 42 -3.27 -8.24 -11.13
C LEU A 42 -2.19 -9.17 -10.57
N VAL A 43 -2.18 -10.42 -10.97
CA VAL A 43 -1.10 -11.39 -10.74
C VAL A 43 -0.82 -12.13 -12.04
N PRO A 44 0.42 -12.16 -12.51
CA PRO A 44 0.77 -12.87 -13.75
C PRO A 44 0.52 -14.38 -13.61
N THR A 45 0.14 -15.00 -14.73
CA THR A 45 -0.02 -16.47 -14.82
C THR A 45 1.23 -17.15 -15.39
N GLU A 46 2.06 -16.42 -16.15
CA GLU A 46 3.34 -16.92 -16.65
C GLU A 46 4.29 -17.14 -15.46
N PRO A 47 4.94 -18.31 -15.35
CA PRO A 47 5.69 -18.70 -14.14
C PRO A 47 6.80 -17.73 -13.71
N ALA A 48 7.60 -17.22 -14.65
CA ALA A 48 8.69 -16.29 -14.31
C ALA A 48 8.16 -14.93 -13.85
N ALA A 49 7.19 -14.36 -14.55
CA ALA A 49 6.56 -13.11 -14.19
C ALA A 49 5.79 -13.21 -12.85
N ARG A 50 5.15 -14.37 -12.61
CA ARG A 50 4.50 -14.65 -11.34
C ARG A 50 5.51 -14.73 -10.19
N ALA A 51 6.63 -15.41 -10.39
CA ALA A 51 7.68 -15.50 -9.38
C ALA A 51 8.25 -14.12 -9.04
N GLU A 52 8.48 -13.28 -10.03
CA GLU A 52 8.92 -11.88 -9.85
C GLU A 52 7.89 -11.08 -9.05
N CYS A 53 6.61 -11.16 -9.41
CA CYS A 53 5.52 -10.47 -8.72
C CYS A 53 5.43 -10.89 -7.24
N LEU A 54 5.49 -12.19 -6.96
CA LEU A 54 5.45 -12.71 -5.59
C LEU A 54 6.71 -12.34 -4.81
N SER A 55 7.89 -12.32 -5.43
CA SER A 55 9.12 -11.90 -4.78
C SER A 55 9.01 -10.46 -4.27
N TRP A 56 8.50 -9.53 -5.08
CA TRP A 56 8.28 -8.15 -4.67
C TRP A 56 7.14 -7.99 -3.67
N LEU A 57 6.09 -8.79 -3.76
CA LEU A 57 5.04 -8.83 -2.75
C LEU A 57 5.61 -9.24 -1.38
N PHE A 58 6.38 -10.32 -1.32
CA PHE A 58 6.99 -10.78 -0.07
C PHE A 58 8.12 -9.87 0.42
N TRP A 59 8.86 -9.23 -0.49
CA TRP A 59 9.81 -8.18 -0.12
C TRP A 59 9.11 -7.07 0.66
N GLN A 60 7.95 -6.61 0.20
CA GLN A 60 7.16 -5.59 0.90
C GLN A 60 6.70 -6.10 2.28
N MET A 61 6.19 -7.32 2.38
CA MET A 61 5.74 -7.89 3.67
C MET A 61 6.88 -7.96 4.69
N GLY A 62 8.09 -8.26 4.25
CA GLY A 62 9.29 -8.30 5.11
C GLY A 62 9.89 -6.93 5.43
N SER A 63 9.71 -5.93 4.56
CA SER A 63 10.35 -4.61 4.71
C SER A 63 9.49 -3.57 5.41
N THR A 64 8.17 -3.62 5.26
CA THR A 64 7.24 -2.67 5.86
C THR A 64 7.37 -2.50 7.38
N PRO A 65 7.61 -3.55 8.18
CA PRO A 65 7.83 -3.38 9.61
C PRO A 65 8.97 -2.43 9.97
N TYR A 66 10.02 -2.36 9.15
CA TYR A 66 11.12 -1.41 9.36
C TYR A 66 10.70 0.02 9.07
N VAL A 67 9.86 0.24 8.06
CA VAL A 67 9.34 1.57 7.70
C VAL A 67 8.31 2.05 8.74
N GLY A 68 7.31 1.22 9.05
CA GLY A 68 6.21 1.58 9.93
C GLY A 68 6.55 1.47 11.41
N GLY A 69 6.76 0.23 11.88
CA GLY A 69 7.01 -0.09 13.28
C GLY A 69 8.42 0.31 13.75
N GLY A 70 9.38 0.38 12.84
CA GLY A 70 10.72 0.88 13.11
C GLY A 70 10.82 2.40 12.94
N PHE A 71 11.08 2.86 11.71
CA PHE A 71 11.34 4.27 11.44
C PHE A 71 10.18 5.18 11.87
N GLY A 72 8.96 4.90 11.39
CA GLY A 72 7.79 5.74 11.70
C GLY A 72 7.52 5.85 13.20
N HIS A 73 7.66 4.74 13.93
CA HIS A 73 7.50 4.76 15.39
C HIS A 73 8.53 5.65 16.07
N PHE A 74 9.82 5.40 15.86
CA PHE A 74 10.87 6.14 16.60
C PHE A 74 11.03 7.58 16.11
N TYR A 75 10.84 7.85 14.82
CA TYR A 75 10.95 9.20 14.27
C TYR A 75 9.75 10.09 14.63
N ALA A 76 8.51 9.59 14.45
CA ALA A 76 7.31 10.40 14.62
C ALA A 76 6.57 10.20 15.94
N TYR A 77 6.35 8.95 16.37
CA TYR A 77 5.37 8.62 17.40
C TYR A 77 5.94 8.36 18.78
N ALA A 78 7.19 7.91 18.90
CA ALA A 78 7.78 7.61 20.19
C ALA A 78 7.84 8.84 21.09
N PRO A 79 7.38 8.76 22.35
CA PRO A 79 7.41 9.88 23.28
C PRO A 79 8.83 10.24 23.72
N ILE A 80 9.77 9.30 23.60
CA ILE A 80 11.19 9.50 23.89
C ILE A 80 11.95 9.34 22.58
N LYS A 81 12.76 10.33 22.22
CA LYS A 81 13.62 10.27 21.04
C LYS A 81 14.89 9.50 21.36
N ILE A 82 15.12 8.41 20.64
CA ILE A 82 16.30 7.57 20.75
C ILE A 82 17.05 7.70 19.42
N GLU A 83 18.06 8.56 19.39
CA GLU A 83 18.80 8.94 18.19
C GLU A 83 19.33 7.70 17.45
N TYR A 84 19.97 6.79 18.17
CA TYR A 84 20.48 5.54 17.57
C TYR A 84 19.37 4.71 16.87
N ALA A 85 18.20 4.61 17.46
CA ALA A 85 17.09 3.86 16.86
C ALA A 85 16.56 4.58 15.63
N ILE A 86 16.42 5.91 15.67
CA ILE A 86 16.01 6.73 14.54
C ILE A 86 16.99 6.54 13.38
N ASP A 87 18.28 6.69 13.62
CA ASP A 87 19.32 6.56 12.59
C ASP A 87 19.37 5.15 12.01
N ARG A 88 19.31 4.13 12.85
CA ARG A 88 19.33 2.73 12.40
C ARG A 88 18.17 2.42 11.48
N PHE A 89 16.95 2.85 11.83
CA PHE A 89 15.77 2.60 11.00
C PHE A 89 15.67 3.55 9.81
N ALA A 90 16.18 4.78 9.91
CA ALA A 90 16.30 5.68 8.77
C ALA A 90 17.25 5.12 7.71
N MET A 91 18.39 4.58 8.11
CA MET A 91 19.34 3.93 7.20
C MET A 91 18.69 2.77 6.47
N GLU A 92 17.95 1.91 7.18
CA GLU A 92 17.25 0.80 6.54
C GLU A 92 16.13 1.29 5.60
N THR A 93 15.36 2.30 5.99
CA THR A 93 14.31 2.89 5.14
C THR A 93 14.90 3.49 3.86
N LYS A 94 16.02 4.22 3.96
CA LYS A 94 16.74 4.74 2.79
C LYS A 94 17.28 3.63 1.90
N ARG A 95 17.83 2.56 2.48
CA ARG A 95 18.27 1.38 1.71
C ARG A 95 17.11 0.74 0.94
N LEU A 96 15.94 0.62 1.56
CA LEU A 96 14.75 0.06 0.93
C LEU A 96 14.22 0.97 -0.19
N LEU A 97 14.23 2.28 0.01
CA LEU A 97 13.90 3.26 -1.03
C LEU A 97 14.88 3.16 -2.22
N ASP A 98 16.18 3.01 -1.97
CA ASP A 98 17.19 2.83 -3.01
C ASP A 98 16.99 1.54 -3.82
N VAL A 99 16.68 0.43 -3.14
CA VAL A 99 16.34 -0.83 -3.81
C VAL A 99 15.13 -0.66 -4.75
N LEU A 100 14.09 -0.01 -4.24
CA LEU A 100 12.87 0.24 -5.01
C LEU A 100 13.13 1.20 -6.19
N ASP A 101 13.91 2.26 -5.97
CA ASP A 101 14.23 3.25 -7.01
C ASP A 101 15.03 2.64 -8.15
N ARG A 102 16.05 1.84 -7.84
CA ARG A 102 16.82 1.11 -8.86
C ARG A 102 15.93 0.16 -9.65
N ARG A 103 15.08 -0.61 -8.98
CA ARG A 103 14.15 -1.50 -9.66
C ARG A 103 13.20 -0.76 -10.60
N LEU A 104 12.64 0.35 -10.16
CA LEU A 104 11.76 1.19 -10.97
C LEU A 104 12.50 1.95 -12.08
N GLY A 105 13.82 2.05 -12.03
CA GLY A 105 14.66 2.52 -13.14
C GLY A 105 14.76 1.51 -14.28
N GLU A 106 14.58 0.21 -14.00
CA GLU A 106 14.63 -0.88 -14.97
C GLU A 106 13.25 -1.23 -15.54
N SER A 107 12.17 -0.81 -14.87
CA SER A 107 10.82 -1.30 -15.14
C SER A 107 9.77 -0.23 -14.86
N GLN A 108 8.65 -0.30 -15.59
CA GLN A 108 7.55 0.63 -15.43
C GLN A 108 6.84 0.47 -14.07
N TYR A 109 6.61 -0.77 -13.66
CA TYR A 109 6.04 -1.16 -12.37
C TYR A 109 7.01 -2.09 -11.63
N VAL A 110 6.75 -2.35 -10.36
CA VAL A 110 7.70 -3.07 -9.52
C VAL A 110 7.98 -4.49 -10.02
N ALA A 111 6.95 -5.20 -10.46
CA ALA A 111 7.10 -6.57 -10.94
C ALA A 111 7.37 -6.68 -12.45
N GLY A 112 7.42 -5.57 -13.20
CA GLY A 112 7.64 -5.60 -14.64
C GLY A 112 6.83 -4.54 -15.40
N PRO A 113 6.40 -4.81 -16.63
CA PRO A 113 5.70 -3.84 -17.47
C PRO A 113 4.23 -3.62 -17.07
N ALA A 114 3.66 -4.50 -16.23
CA ALA A 114 2.26 -4.45 -15.84
C ALA A 114 2.10 -4.13 -14.34
N TYR A 115 1.03 -3.40 -14.02
CA TYR A 115 0.60 -3.13 -12.65
C TYR A 115 0.10 -4.41 -11.98
N THR A 116 0.58 -4.70 -10.77
CA THR A 116 0.31 -5.94 -10.05
C THR A 116 -0.02 -5.71 -8.58
N ILE A 117 -0.35 -6.80 -7.87
CA ILE A 117 -0.51 -6.78 -6.41
C ILE A 117 0.75 -6.36 -5.66
N ALA A 118 1.93 -6.47 -6.26
CA ALA A 118 3.16 -5.95 -5.67
C ALA A 118 3.12 -4.42 -5.57
N ASP A 119 2.69 -3.73 -6.64
CA ASP A 119 2.52 -2.27 -6.63
C ASP A 119 1.45 -1.84 -5.62
N ILE A 120 0.33 -2.59 -5.53
CA ILE A 120 -0.75 -2.32 -4.58
C ILE A 120 -0.23 -2.39 -3.13
N ALA A 121 0.59 -3.39 -2.82
CA ALA A 121 1.14 -3.56 -1.48
C ALA A 121 2.19 -2.50 -1.12
N ILE A 122 3.04 -2.12 -2.08
CA ILE A 122 4.19 -1.24 -1.87
C ILE A 122 3.77 0.23 -1.81
N PHE A 123 2.81 0.65 -2.64
CA PHE A 123 2.43 2.06 -2.79
C PHE A 123 1.97 2.75 -1.51
N PRO A 124 1.13 2.18 -0.63
CA PRO A 124 0.70 2.86 0.59
C PRO A 124 1.85 3.29 1.51
N TRP A 125 2.96 2.58 1.48
CA TRP A 125 4.13 2.83 2.32
C TRP A 125 5.15 3.75 1.63
N TYR A 126 5.71 3.32 0.52
CA TYR A 126 6.79 4.05 -0.17
C TYR A 126 6.25 5.24 -0.98
N GLY A 127 5.07 5.10 -1.59
CA GLY A 127 4.35 6.22 -2.19
C GLY A 127 3.87 7.22 -1.13
N GLY A 128 3.50 6.73 0.06
CA GLY A 128 3.20 7.55 1.23
C GLY A 128 4.35 8.45 1.65
N LEU A 129 5.55 7.89 1.76
CA LEU A 129 6.78 8.66 2.03
C LEU A 129 7.07 9.65 0.92
N ALA A 130 7.00 9.23 -0.35
CA ALA A 130 7.40 10.02 -1.50
C ALA A 130 6.45 11.20 -1.81
N LYS A 131 5.14 11.05 -1.61
CA LYS A 131 4.12 12.00 -2.06
C LYS A 131 3.32 12.69 -0.95
N PHE A 132 3.25 12.09 0.23
CA PHE A 132 2.34 12.57 1.28
C PHE A 132 3.05 12.96 2.58
N ASN A 133 4.36 13.15 2.51
CA ASN A 133 5.17 13.51 3.68
C ASN A 133 4.86 12.66 4.92
N GLN A 134 4.68 11.35 4.69
CA GLN A 134 4.36 10.41 5.77
C GLN A 134 5.38 10.53 6.89
N TYR A 135 4.92 10.59 8.12
CA TYR A 135 5.73 10.84 9.34
C TYR A 135 6.37 12.24 9.41
N GLY A 136 6.10 13.16 8.48
CA GLY A 136 6.82 14.44 8.37
C GLY A 136 8.28 14.28 7.94
N ALA A 137 8.61 13.16 7.27
CA ALA A 137 9.99 12.72 7.07
C ALA A 137 10.52 12.89 5.65
N ALA A 138 9.77 13.54 4.75
CA ALA A 138 10.16 13.63 3.34
C ALA A 138 11.54 14.27 3.13
N GLU A 139 11.83 15.35 3.83
CA GLU A 139 13.12 16.04 3.78
C GLU A 139 14.23 15.21 4.43
N PHE A 140 13.98 14.68 5.64
CA PHE A 140 14.94 13.86 6.38
C PHE A 140 15.38 12.61 5.60
N LEU A 141 14.44 11.96 4.93
CA LEU A 141 14.71 10.80 4.08
C LEU A 141 15.22 11.18 2.68
N ALA A 142 15.19 12.46 2.31
CA ALA A 142 15.52 12.98 0.99
C ALA A 142 14.72 12.29 -0.13
N VAL A 143 13.42 12.11 0.07
CA VAL A 143 12.55 11.29 -0.82
C VAL A 143 12.49 11.83 -2.25
N GLN A 144 12.77 13.12 -2.45
CA GLN A 144 12.82 13.80 -3.76
C GLN A 144 13.99 13.30 -4.63
N GLU A 145 14.98 12.63 -4.06
CA GLU A 145 16.14 12.11 -4.79
C GLU A 145 15.85 10.78 -5.51
N TYR A 146 14.85 10.03 -5.02
CA TYR A 146 14.41 8.76 -5.61
C TYR A 146 13.47 9.00 -6.80
N LYS A 147 14.04 9.40 -7.95
CA LYS A 147 13.27 9.87 -9.12
C LYS A 147 12.34 8.84 -9.72
N ASN A 148 12.75 7.56 -9.71
CA ASN A 148 11.93 6.48 -10.25
C ASN A 148 10.76 6.16 -9.32
N VAL A 149 10.97 6.20 -8.00
CA VAL A 149 9.89 6.09 -7.01
C VAL A 149 8.90 7.24 -7.16
N GLN A 150 9.38 8.48 -7.37
CA GLN A 150 8.53 9.65 -7.61
C GLN A 150 7.67 9.46 -8.86
N ARG A 151 8.29 9.08 -10.00
CA ARG A 151 7.59 8.81 -11.25
C ARG A 151 6.52 7.72 -11.09
N TRP A 152 6.90 6.60 -10.49
CA TRP A 152 6.00 5.47 -10.25
C TRP A 152 4.82 5.86 -9.34
N ALA A 153 5.08 6.61 -8.30
CA ALA A 153 4.03 7.05 -7.38
C ALA A 153 3.04 8.00 -8.09
N ASP A 154 3.53 8.94 -8.93
CA ASP A 154 2.68 9.80 -9.74
C ASP A 154 1.81 8.98 -10.70
N GLN A 155 2.42 8.03 -11.40
CA GLN A 155 1.70 7.14 -12.31
C GLN A 155 0.59 6.33 -11.62
N LEU A 156 0.82 5.87 -10.39
CA LEU A 156 -0.20 5.15 -9.63
C LEU A 156 -1.34 6.08 -9.17
N LEU A 157 -1.04 7.33 -8.85
CA LEU A 157 -2.04 8.32 -8.46
C LEU A 157 -3.00 8.70 -9.60
N GLU A 158 -2.60 8.50 -10.86
CA GLU A 158 -3.49 8.68 -12.01
C GLU A 158 -4.55 7.57 -12.13
N ARG A 159 -4.37 6.44 -11.45
CA ARG A 159 -5.32 5.31 -11.50
C ARG A 159 -6.58 5.63 -10.68
N PRO A 160 -7.78 5.59 -11.29
CA PRO A 160 -9.03 5.88 -10.55
C PRO A 160 -9.23 4.97 -9.33
N ALA A 161 -8.88 3.69 -9.44
CA ALA A 161 -9.01 2.74 -8.33
C ALA A 161 -8.07 3.08 -7.15
N VAL A 162 -6.87 3.61 -7.42
CA VAL A 162 -5.95 4.08 -6.38
C VAL A 162 -6.52 5.30 -5.68
N ARG A 163 -7.04 6.27 -6.44
CA ARG A 163 -7.70 7.46 -5.89
C ARG A 163 -8.89 7.09 -5.01
N ARG A 164 -9.76 6.20 -5.48
CA ARG A 164 -10.89 5.67 -4.68
C ARG A 164 -10.44 5.02 -3.38
N GLY A 165 -9.46 4.11 -3.47
CA GLY A 165 -8.95 3.39 -2.30
C GLY A 165 -8.38 4.32 -1.23
N ARG A 166 -7.82 5.46 -1.64
CA ARG A 166 -7.26 6.46 -0.71
C ARG A 166 -8.31 7.29 0.02
N MET A 167 -9.55 7.30 -0.45
CA MET A 167 -10.66 7.99 0.24
C MET A 167 -11.26 7.13 1.36
N VAL A 168 -11.15 5.80 1.25
CA VAL A 168 -11.74 4.86 2.20
C VAL A 168 -11.06 5.01 3.57
N ASN A 169 -11.87 5.25 4.59
CA ASN A 169 -11.43 5.46 5.98
C ASN A 169 -10.41 6.59 6.18
N ARG A 170 -10.35 7.55 5.28
CA ARG A 170 -9.56 8.75 5.46
C ARG A 170 -10.17 9.60 6.59
N LEU A 171 -9.37 9.94 7.59
CA LEU A 171 -9.82 10.65 8.79
C LEU A 171 -9.51 12.16 8.78
N SER A 172 -8.90 12.68 7.73
CA SER A 172 -8.47 14.07 7.62
C SER A 172 -8.73 14.65 6.23
N GLY A 173 -8.78 15.97 6.15
CA GLY A 173 -9.08 16.70 4.92
C GLY A 173 -10.56 17.06 4.80
N GLU A 174 -10.97 17.56 3.64
CA GLU A 174 -12.36 17.95 3.38
C GLU A 174 -13.31 16.75 3.48
N PRO A 175 -14.51 16.89 4.07
CA PRO A 175 -15.49 15.82 4.20
C PRO A 175 -15.85 15.15 2.86
N SER A 176 -15.87 15.92 1.75
CA SER A 176 -16.13 15.41 0.41
C SER A 176 -15.04 14.45 -0.10
N SER A 177 -13.83 14.51 0.47
CA SER A 177 -12.70 13.63 0.12
C SER A 177 -12.58 12.41 1.03
N GLN A 178 -13.59 12.16 1.87
CA GLN A 178 -13.60 11.07 2.85
C GLN A 178 -14.72 10.09 2.54
N LEU A 179 -14.41 8.80 2.60
CA LEU A 179 -15.37 7.72 2.65
C LEU A 179 -15.28 7.05 4.01
N HIS A 180 -16.31 7.21 4.81
CA HIS A 180 -16.42 6.53 6.10
C HIS A 180 -16.61 5.02 5.92
N GLU A 181 -16.64 4.30 7.02
CA GLU A 181 -16.91 2.88 7.05
C GLU A 181 -18.18 2.56 6.23
N ARG A 182 -18.06 1.54 5.39
CA ARG A 182 -19.13 1.16 4.47
C ARG A 182 -19.90 -0.02 4.98
N HIS A 183 -21.20 0.01 4.70
CA HIS A 183 -22.12 -1.04 5.08
C HIS A 183 -22.54 -1.93 3.91
N ASP A 184 -22.50 -1.40 2.68
CA ASP A 184 -22.83 -2.14 1.46
C ASP A 184 -22.14 -1.59 0.20
N ALA A 185 -22.37 -2.25 -0.94
CA ALA A 185 -21.74 -1.90 -2.21
C ALA A 185 -22.20 -0.54 -2.76
N SER A 186 -23.38 -0.06 -2.41
CA SER A 186 -23.94 1.21 -2.91
C SER A 186 -23.17 2.41 -2.40
N ASP A 187 -22.46 2.30 -1.27
CA ASP A 187 -21.60 3.34 -0.75
C ASP A 187 -20.48 3.73 -1.73
N PHE A 188 -20.07 2.82 -2.63
CA PHE A 188 -19.10 3.13 -3.69
C PHE A 188 -19.73 3.76 -4.93
N GLU A 189 -21.02 3.61 -5.13
CA GLU A 189 -21.67 4.09 -6.35
C GLU A 189 -21.86 5.60 -6.36
N THR A 190 -21.94 6.21 -5.18
CA THR A 190 -22.33 7.61 -5.04
C THR A 190 -21.22 8.54 -4.58
N LYS A 191 -20.12 8.04 -4.00
CA LYS A 191 -19.09 8.87 -3.34
C LYS A 191 -17.65 8.48 -3.72
N THR A 192 -17.43 8.02 -4.94
CA THR A 192 -16.07 7.75 -5.43
C THR A 192 -15.50 8.99 -6.15
N GLU A 193 -14.21 9.25 -6.03
CA GLU A 193 -13.57 10.45 -6.58
C GLU A 193 -13.78 10.61 -8.09
N ASP A 194 -13.76 9.50 -8.84
CA ASP A 194 -14.03 9.47 -10.27
C ASP A 194 -15.49 9.88 -10.61
N LYS A 195 -16.45 9.49 -9.75
CA LYS A 195 -17.87 9.89 -9.94
C LYS A 195 -18.14 11.31 -9.48
N LEU A 196 -17.47 11.78 -8.43
CA LEU A 196 -17.55 13.16 -7.98
C LEU A 196 -16.94 14.10 -9.03
N ALA A 197 -15.82 13.73 -9.64
CA ALA A 197 -15.20 14.49 -10.72
C ALA A 197 -16.09 14.55 -11.99
N ALA A 198 -16.78 13.44 -12.32
CA ALA A 198 -17.71 13.38 -13.45
C ALA A 198 -19.01 14.20 -13.21
N ALA A 199 -19.43 14.36 -11.97
CA ALA A 199 -20.59 15.16 -11.62
C ALA A 199 -20.29 16.68 -11.56
N ALA A 200 -19.02 17.06 -11.49
CA ALA A 200 -18.56 18.46 -11.47
C ALA A 200 -18.17 18.99 -12.87
N SER A 201 -18.19 18.16 -13.89
CA SER A 201 -17.96 18.47 -15.31
C SER A 201 -19.28 18.56 -16.08
#